data_db9b7834b1b789b570486809851f4842
#
_entry.id   db9b7834b1b789b570486809851f4842
#
_cell.length_a   1.000
_cell.length_b   1.000
_cell.length_c   1.000
_cell.angle_alpha   90.00
_cell.angle_beta   90.00
_cell.angle_gamma   90.00
#
_symmetry.space_group_name_H-M   'P 1'
#
loop_
_entity.id
_entity.type
_entity.pdbx_description
1 polymer ?
#
loop_
_entity_poly.entity_id
_entity_poly.type
_entity_poly.pdbx_seq_one_letter_code
_entity_poly.pdbx_strand_id
1 'polypeptide(L)'
;MSRILITGSIAYDVLLSYDGSFADALKGQALDQLSVSFFSPHFRRHHGGTGTNIAWNLRLLGGDPLLVGTVGTDGGSYCALLEERGISTKYIEQRKDSVTATAIIGTDNGERQVAFFHPGADALGSWPASGNVNLQDDREDVAWAVVGPRNPVLMMEAVRWCGSQGISLLFDPGQLIIGLSVDELRSSITMSRGVICNEYEWGILSERTGMQTKDVLKTAEFLIVTLGDKGVALHTKKGTEEIPACSADTVVNPTGAGDAFRAGLLFGLEKKWDRTDCCRLGAAMGSKVVEIEGTQLDSLDLEEVWEQVRMTYGKELSK
;
A
#
# COMPACT_ATOMS: atom_id res chain seq x y z
N MET A 1 3.20 7.85 21.93
CA MET A 1 2.71 6.90 20.90
C MET A 1 3.90 6.61 20.02
N SER A 2 4.20 5.35 19.75
CA SER A 2 5.33 5.02 18.88
C SER A 2 4.96 5.32 17.44
N ARG A 3 5.96 5.64 16.63
CA ARG A 3 5.77 5.96 15.21
C ARG A 3 5.82 4.70 14.35
N ILE A 4 5.17 4.77 13.22
CA ILE A 4 5.20 3.72 12.20
C ILE A 4 5.88 4.28 10.95
N LEU A 5 7.05 3.72 10.63
CA LEU A 5 7.75 4.05 9.40
C LEU A 5 7.00 3.45 8.21
N ILE A 6 6.70 4.29 7.25
CA ILE A 6 6.04 3.89 6.01
C ILE A 6 6.91 4.30 4.84
N THR A 7 7.37 3.34 4.06
CA THR A 7 8.02 3.60 2.78
C THR A 7 7.26 2.90 1.67
N GLY A 8 6.96 3.65 0.63
CA GLY A 8 6.17 3.24 -0.51
C GLY A 8 6.04 4.40 -1.48
N SER A 9 5.38 4.19 -2.60
CA SER A 9 5.17 5.24 -3.60
C SER A 9 4.33 6.40 -3.04
N ILE A 10 4.69 7.60 -3.45
CA ILE A 10 3.86 8.81 -3.41
C ILE A 10 3.51 9.10 -4.86
N ALA A 11 2.25 9.05 -5.24
CA ALA A 11 1.86 9.10 -6.64
C ALA A 11 0.57 9.87 -6.87
N TYR A 12 0.33 10.24 -8.11
CA TYR A 12 -0.96 10.71 -8.58
C TYR A 12 -1.65 9.60 -9.37
N ASP A 13 -2.96 9.47 -9.20
CA ASP A 13 -3.80 8.60 -10.02
C ASP A 13 -4.62 9.49 -10.98
N VAL A 14 -4.31 9.39 -12.27
CA VAL A 14 -5.01 10.09 -13.34
C VAL A 14 -6.01 9.12 -13.96
N LEU A 15 -7.29 9.42 -13.78
CA LEU A 15 -8.39 8.62 -14.29
C LEU A 15 -8.97 9.28 -15.54
N LEU A 16 -9.04 8.49 -16.60
CA LEU A 16 -9.60 8.85 -17.90
C LEU A 16 -10.77 7.91 -18.21
N SER A 17 -11.90 8.43 -18.67
CA SER A 17 -13.00 7.58 -19.13
C SER A 17 -13.09 7.60 -20.66
N TYR A 18 -13.42 6.45 -21.25
CA TYR A 18 -13.70 6.30 -22.66
C TYR A 18 -15.13 5.79 -22.82
N ASP A 19 -15.99 6.57 -23.49
CA ASP A 19 -17.42 6.25 -23.66
C ASP A 19 -17.67 5.09 -24.62
N GLY A 20 -16.64 4.61 -25.32
CA GLY A 20 -16.69 3.42 -26.18
C GLY A 20 -16.15 2.17 -25.49
N SER A 21 -15.96 1.12 -26.30
CA SER A 21 -15.38 -0.16 -25.87
C SER A 21 -13.95 -0.29 -26.41
N PHE A 22 -12.97 -0.57 -25.55
CA PHE A 22 -11.60 -0.89 -25.98
C PHE A 22 -11.58 -2.11 -26.91
N ALA A 23 -12.39 -3.14 -26.61
CA ALA A 23 -12.46 -4.34 -27.41
C ALA A 23 -12.93 -4.05 -28.83
N ASP A 24 -13.91 -3.15 -29.02
CA ASP A 24 -14.40 -2.78 -30.35
C ASP A 24 -13.41 -1.88 -31.09
N ALA A 25 -12.78 -0.93 -30.41
CA ALA A 25 -11.78 -0.04 -30.99
C ALA A 25 -10.52 -0.80 -31.45
N LEU A 26 -10.15 -1.88 -30.77
CA LEU A 26 -9.00 -2.72 -31.11
C LEU A 26 -9.34 -3.87 -32.06
N LYS A 27 -10.61 -4.12 -32.32
CA LYS A 27 -11.06 -5.22 -33.18
C LYS A 27 -10.54 -5.07 -34.61
N GLY A 28 -9.88 -6.12 -35.09
CA GLY A 28 -9.31 -6.16 -36.45
C GLY A 28 -8.03 -5.34 -36.63
N GLN A 29 -7.50 -4.73 -35.58
CA GLN A 29 -6.18 -4.09 -35.62
C GLN A 29 -5.07 -5.13 -35.54
N ALA A 30 -4.04 -4.98 -36.34
CA ALA A 30 -2.81 -5.77 -36.23
C ALA A 30 -1.98 -5.20 -35.06
N LEU A 31 -1.65 -6.03 -34.07
CA LEU A 31 -0.95 -5.57 -32.87
C LEU A 31 0.45 -5.03 -33.14
N ASP A 32 1.10 -5.48 -34.21
CA ASP A 32 2.42 -5.03 -34.67
C ASP A 32 2.38 -3.64 -35.35
N GLN A 33 1.17 -3.15 -35.71
CA GLN A 33 0.96 -1.84 -36.34
C GLN A 33 -0.06 -1.00 -35.56
N LEU A 34 -0.24 -1.31 -34.27
CA LEU A 34 -1.27 -0.68 -33.46
C LEU A 34 -0.98 0.82 -33.25
N SER A 35 -1.91 1.67 -33.73
CA SER A 35 -1.95 3.10 -33.48
C SER A 35 -3.40 3.51 -33.19
N VAL A 36 -3.73 3.67 -31.92
CA VAL A 36 -5.09 3.97 -31.47
C VAL A 36 -5.07 5.19 -30.56
N SER A 37 -6.02 6.09 -30.78
CA SER A 37 -6.27 7.25 -29.91
C SER A 37 -7.65 7.15 -29.31
N PHE A 38 -7.75 7.34 -28.01
CA PHE A 38 -9.00 7.37 -27.28
C PHE A 38 -9.31 8.81 -26.85
N PHE A 39 -10.49 9.31 -27.24
CA PHE A 39 -10.97 10.58 -26.71
C PHE A 39 -11.61 10.33 -25.34
N SER A 40 -11.09 10.99 -24.30
CA SER A 40 -11.62 10.91 -22.93
C SER A 40 -12.31 12.23 -22.59
N PRO A 41 -13.65 12.26 -22.43
CA PRO A 41 -14.37 13.48 -22.03
C PRO A 41 -14.20 13.82 -20.56
N HIS A 42 -13.77 12.86 -19.73
CA HIS A 42 -13.60 13.04 -18.30
C HIS A 42 -12.16 12.81 -17.88
N PHE A 43 -11.65 13.73 -17.09
CA PHE A 43 -10.33 13.70 -16.49
C PHE A 43 -10.46 13.95 -14.99
N ARG A 44 -9.92 13.07 -14.18
CA ARG A 44 -9.78 13.26 -12.74
C ARG A 44 -8.35 12.97 -12.31
N ARG A 45 -7.83 13.74 -11.37
CA ARG A 45 -6.52 13.51 -10.76
C ARG A 45 -6.70 13.39 -9.26
N HIS A 46 -6.39 12.25 -8.72
CA HIS A 46 -6.43 11.97 -7.28
C HIS A 46 -5.01 11.88 -6.72
N HIS A 47 -4.89 12.19 -5.46
CA HIS A 47 -3.72 11.86 -4.68
C HIS A 47 -3.77 10.36 -4.36
N GLY A 48 -2.64 9.67 -4.49
CA GLY A 48 -2.54 8.23 -4.31
C GLY A 48 -1.11 7.81 -3.99
N GLY A 49 -0.80 6.56 -4.30
CA GLY A 49 0.47 5.93 -3.97
C GLY A 49 0.39 5.15 -2.66
N THR A 50 0.87 3.91 -2.68
CA THR A 50 0.73 2.95 -1.56
C THR A 50 1.25 3.53 -0.24
N GLY A 51 2.44 4.17 -0.26
CA GLY A 51 3.02 4.75 0.95
C GLY A 51 2.15 5.84 1.55
N THR A 52 1.64 6.73 0.70
CA THR A 52 0.80 7.85 1.12
C THR A 52 -0.57 7.38 1.60
N ASN A 53 -1.18 6.42 0.88
CA ASN A 53 -2.48 5.87 1.25
C ASN A 53 -2.44 5.19 2.62
N ILE A 54 -1.38 4.42 2.91
CA ILE A 54 -1.18 3.80 4.22
C ILE A 54 -1.01 4.88 5.30
N ALA A 55 -0.14 5.89 5.05
CA ALA A 55 0.11 6.97 6.02
C ALA A 55 -1.15 7.78 6.31
N TRP A 56 -1.93 8.09 5.28
CA TRP A 56 -3.18 8.83 5.37
C TRP A 56 -4.21 8.11 6.24
N ASN A 57 -4.51 6.86 5.91
CA ASN A 57 -5.49 6.06 6.65
C ASN A 57 -5.01 5.77 8.09
N LEU A 58 -3.70 5.56 8.30
CA LEU A 58 -3.13 5.42 9.63
C LEU A 58 -3.30 6.71 10.46
N ARG A 59 -3.12 7.88 9.84
CA ARG A 59 -3.32 9.16 10.51
C ARG A 59 -4.77 9.38 10.92
N LEU A 60 -5.73 9.00 10.07
CA LEU A 60 -7.15 9.06 10.38
C LEU A 60 -7.54 8.15 11.56
N LEU A 61 -6.89 7.00 11.71
CA LEU A 61 -7.02 6.12 12.89
C LEU A 61 -6.39 6.72 14.16
N GLY A 62 -5.70 7.86 14.08
CA GLY A 62 -4.98 8.48 15.19
C GLY A 62 -3.57 7.96 15.38
N GLY A 63 -3.02 7.17 14.44
CA GLY A 63 -1.63 6.76 14.43
C GLY A 63 -0.65 7.89 14.07
N ASP A 64 0.63 7.64 14.23
CA ASP A 64 1.72 8.60 13.91
C ASP A 64 2.61 8.05 12.77
N PRO A 65 2.28 8.32 11.49
CA PRO A 65 3.07 7.87 10.35
C PRO A 65 4.36 8.67 10.19
N LEU A 66 5.46 7.98 9.95
CA LEU A 66 6.74 8.52 9.50
C LEU A 66 6.91 8.15 8.03
N LEU A 67 6.45 9.03 7.14
CA LEU A 67 6.43 8.75 5.70
C LEU A 67 7.79 9.04 5.06
N VAL A 68 8.35 8.04 4.40
CA VAL A 68 9.58 8.14 3.59
C VAL A 68 9.23 7.91 2.12
N GLY A 69 9.45 8.92 1.30
CA GLY A 69 9.07 8.85 -0.11
C GLY A 69 9.78 9.89 -0.96
N THR A 70 9.40 9.97 -2.22
CA THR A 70 9.97 10.91 -3.18
C THR A 70 8.85 11.53 -4.02
N VAL A 71 8.91 12.84 -4.19
CA VAL A 71 8.02 13.60 -5.09
C VAL A 71 8.84 14.39 -6.10
N GLY A 72 8.21 14.76 -7.20
CA GLY A 72 8.82 15.55 -8.26
C GLY A 72 8.53 17.05 -8.14
N THR A 73 8.74 17.77 -9.24
CA THR A 73 8.54 19.22 -9.37
C THR A 73 7.10 19.65 -9.13
N ASP A 74 6.14 18.77 -9.33
CA ASP A 74 4.70 18.97 -9.14
C ASP A 74 4.18 18.48 -7.78
N GLY A 75 5.06 17.96 -6.91
CA GLY A 75 4.71 17.38 -5.61
C GLY A 75 4.44 18.38 -4.49
N GLY A 76 4.71 19.68 -4.70
CA GLY A 76 4.61 20.69 -3.63
C GLY A 76 3.20 20.80 -3.03
N SER A 77 2.16 20.76 -3.86
CA SER A 77 0.76 20.78 -3.39
C SER A 77 0.40 19.51 -2.62
N TYR A 78 0.96 18.39 -3.01
CA TYR A 78 0.74 17.13 -2.30
C TYR A 78 1.41 17.16 -0.91
N CYS A 79 2.66 17.64 -0.83
CA CYS A 79 3.33 17.82 0.46
C CYS A 79 2.55 18.77 1.38
N ALA A 80 2.03 19.88 0.85
CA ALA A 80 1.22 20.81 1.63
C ALA A 80 -0.05 20.13 2.18
N LEU A 81 -0.73 19.33 1.38
CA LEU A 81 -1.89 18.54 1.79
C LEU A 81 -1.55 17.54 2.91
N LEU A 82 -0.41 16.87 2.81
CA LEU A 82 0.05 15.94 3.85
C LEU A 82 0.31 16.63 5.18
N GLU A 83 0.99 17.79 5.14
CA GLU A 83 1.24 18.61 6.34
C GLU A 83 -0.08 19.11 6.97
N GLU A 84 -1.04 19.56 6.16
CA GLU A 84 -2.38 19.95 6.63
C GLU A 84 -3.08 18.80 7.37
N ARG A 85 -2.87 17.56 6.93
CA ARG A 85 -3.40 16.36 7.59
C ARG A 85 -2.54 15.88 8.77
N GLY A 86 -1.48 16.60 9.10
CA GLY A 86 -0.55 16.26 10.19
C GLY A 86 0.34 15.06 9.89
N ILE A 87 0.63 14.81 8.61
CA ILE A 87 1.62 13.83 8.14
C ILE A 87 2.88 14.60 7.78
N SER A 88 3.95 14.39 8.54
CA SER A 88 5.22 15.10 8.33
C SER A 88 5.85 14.73 6.99
N THR A 89 6.31 15.75 6.26
CA THR A 89 7.05 15.62 5.01
C THR A 89 8.57 15.65 5.19
N LYS A 90 9.06 15.59 6.44
CA LYS A 90 10.50 15.64 6.78
C LYS A 90 11.36 14.67 5.96
N TYR A 91 10.85 13.48 5.67
CA TYR A 91 11.56 12.43 4.95
C TYR A 91 11.01 12.20 3.52
N ILE A 92 10.35 13.21 2.97
CA ILE A 92 9.94 13.21 1.57
C ILE A 92 10.99 14.00 0.77
N GLU A 93 11.75 13.30 -0.07
CA GLU A 93 12.70 13.94 -0.98
C GLU A 93 11.95 14.62 -2.12
N GLN A 94 12.24 15.91 -2.38
CA GLN A 94 11.71 16.62 -3.54
C GLN A 94 12.75 16.72 -4.65
N ARG A 95 12.48 16.04 -5.76
CA ARG A 95 13.33 16.05 -6.96
C ARG A 95 12.92 17.18 -7.88
N LYS A 96 13.95 17.87 -8.46
CA LYS A 96 13.74 18.99 -9.39
C LYS A 96 13.89 18.57 -10.86
N ASP A 97 14.30 17.36 -11.11
CA ASP A 97 14.64 16.80 -12.43
C ASP A 97 13.60 15.79 -12.94
N SER A 98 12.51 15.59 -12.23
CA SER A 98 11.43 14.70 -12.62
C SER A 98 10.08 15.16 -12.06
N VAL A 99 8.99 14.57 -12.57
CA VAL A 99 7.64 14.72 -12.02
C VAL A 99 7.38 13.63 -10.96
N THR A 100 6.35 13.83 -10.12
CA THR A 100 5.91 12.81 -9.16
C THR A 100 5.44 11.55 -9.88
N ALA A 101 5.60 10.39 -9.28
CA ALA A 101 5.10 9.13 -9.82
C ALA A 101 3.61 9.26 -10.17
N THR A 102 3.20 8.66 -11.28
CA THR A 102 1.82 8.82 -11.78
C THR A 102 1.32 7.54 -12.40
N ALA A 103 0.16 7.06 -11.96
CA ALA A 103 -0.63 6.06 -12.65
C ALA A 103 -1.62 6.77 -13.58
N ILE A 104 -1.67 6.39 -14.85
CA ILE A 104 -2.65 6.86 -15.83
C ILE A 104 -3.53 5.68 -16.18
N ILE A 105 -4.82 5.77 -15.86
CA ILE A 105 -5.77 4.66 -15.97
C ILE A 105 -6.90 5.10 -16.87
N GLY A 106 -6.99 4.49 -18.05
CA GLY A 106 -8.11 4.62 -18.96
C GLY A 106 -9.14 3.51 -18.71
N THR A 107 -10.40 3.87 -18.50
CA THR A 107 -11.51 2.93 -18.28
C THR A 107 -12.55 3.08 -19.37
N ASP A 108 -12.98 1.99 -19.98
CA ASP A 108 -14.02 1.98 -21.02
C ASP A 108 -15.44 1.77 -20.43
N ASN A 109 -16.47 1.84 -21.27
CA ASN A 109 -17.87 1.66 -20.88
C ASN A 109 -18.20 0.24 -20.36
N GLY A 110 -17.30 -0.72 -20.49
CA GLY A 110 -17.40 -2.08 -19.95
C GLY A 110 -16.52 -2.31 -18.74
N GLU A 111 -16.06 -1.24 -18.07
CA GLU A 111 -15.17 -1.26 -16.89
C GLU A 111 -13.81 -1.92 -17.13
N ARG A 112 -13.42 -2.11 -18.40
CA ARG A 112 -12.09 -2.61 -18.76
C ARG A 112 -11.08 -1.48 -18.67
N GLN A 113 -9.88 -1.78 -18.16
CA GLN A 113 -8.86 -0.78 -17.89
C GLN A 113 -7.60 -1.02 -18.70
N VAL A 114 -7.00 0.07 -19.15
CA VAL A 114 -5.62 0.14 -19.63
C VAL A 114 -4.88 1.12 -18.74
N ALA A 115 -3.81 0.65 -18.10
CA ALA A 115 -3.06 1.45 -17.15
C ALA A 115 -1.59 1.56 -17.56
N PHE A 116 -1.03 2.76 -17.34
CA PHE A 116 0.39 3.05 -17.45
C PHE A 116 0.87 3.61 -16.12
N PHE A 117 1.98 3.09 -15.60
CA PHE A 117 2.61 3.62 -14.41
C PHE A 117 3.96 4.24 -14.77
N HIS A 118 4.11 5.53 -14.47
CA HIS A 118 5.37 6.26 -14.58
C HIS A 118 5.95 6.43 -13.17
N PRO A 119 7.14 5.85 -12.89
CA PRO A 119 7.73 5.93 -11.54
C PRO A 119 8.24 7.33 -11.18
N GLY A 120 8.45 8.19 -12.16
CA GLY A 120 8.84 9.59 -11.96
C GLY A 120 10.03 9.77 -11.01
N ALA A 121 9.89 10.69 -10.10
CA ALA A 121 10.89 11.03 -9.10
C ALA A 121 11.27 9.86 -8.18
N ASP A 122 10.37 8.89 -7.95
CA ASP A 122 10.67 7.73 -7.12
C ASP A 122 11.77 6.83 -7.71
N ALA A 123 11.88 6.79 -9.05
CA ALA A 123 12.97 6.08 -9.72
C ALA A 123 14.36 6.69 -9.45
N LEU A 124 14.40 7.97 -9.05
CA LEU A 124 15.62 8.77 -8.83
C LEU A 124 15.86 9.09 -7.35
N GLY A 125 14.98 8.62 -6.47
CA GLY A 125 15.01 8.90 -5.06
C GLY A 125 16.23 8.31 -4.34
N SER A 126 16.45 8.77 -3.12
CA SER A 126 17.48 8.27 -2.22
C SER A 126 16.89 7.85 -0.87
N TRP A 127 17.56 6.93 -0.18
CA TRP A 127 17.19 6.54 1.17
C TRP A 127 17.79 7.53 2.18
N PRO A 128 16.99 8.11 3.11
CA PRO A 128 17.46 9.17 4.00
C PRO A 128 18.26 8.60 5.19
N ALA A 129 19.37 7.88 4.91
CA ALA A 129 20.23 7.29 5.93
C ALA A 129 21.46 8.15 6.26
N SER A 130 21.67 9.27 5.55
CA SER A 130 22.84 10.15 5.73
C SER A 130 22.55 11.58 5.27
N GLY A 131 23.38 12.51 5.71
CA GLY A 131 23.25 13.93 5.35
C GLY A 131 22.40 14.76 6.32
N ASN A 132 21.86 15.88 5.85
CA ASN A 132 21.09 16.82 6.67
C ASN A 132 19.70 16.29 7.09
N VAL A 133 19.21 15.27 6.38
CA VAL A 133 17.95 14.57 6.69
C VAL A 133 18.32 13.11 6.93
N ASN A 134 18.42 12.73 8.21
CA ASN A 134 18.86 11.41 8.61
C ASN A 134 17.75 10.71 9.42
N LEU A 135 17.27 9.59 8.92
CA LEU A 135 16.22 8.80 9.56
C LEU A 135 16.65 8.24 10.93
N GLN A 136 17.96 8.15 11.17
CA GLN A 136 18.51 7.74 12.46
C GLN A 136 18.08 8.65 13.62
N ASP A 137 17.77 9.93 13.33
CA ASP A 137 17.35 10.90 14.35
C ASP A 137 15.99 10.56 14.98
N ASP A 138 15.11 9.88 14.24
CA ASP A 138 13.78 9.47 14.70
C ASP A 138 13.69 7.95 14.96
N ARG A 139 14.80 7.23 14.91
CA ARG A 139 14.82 5.75 14.96
C ARG A 139 14.21 5.19 16.26
N GLU A 140 14.49 5.80 17.40
CA GLU A 140 14.06 5.28 18.71
C GLU A 140 12.55 5.32 18.90
N ASP A 141 11.85 6.18 18.16
CA ASP A 141 10.40 6.31 18.20
C ASP A 141 9.69 5.29 17.32
N VAL A 142 10.41 4.57 16.43
CA VAL A 142 9.81 3.67 15.44
C VAL A 142 9.58 2.28 16.03
N ALA A 143 8.31 1.87 16.16
CA ALA A 143 7.93 0.53 16.61
C ALA A 143 7.84 -0.49 15.47
N TRP A 144 7.26 -0.08 14.35
CA TRP A 144 7.06 -0.88 13.15
C TRP A 144 7.46 -0.10 11.90
N ALA A 145 7.86 -0.85 10.89
CA ALA A 145 8.03 -0.34 9.54
C ALA A 145 7.22 -1.16 8.56
N VAL A 146 6.66 -0.53 7.52
CA VAL A 146 6.19 -1.21 6.31
C VAL A 146 7.04 -0.78 5.12
N VAL A 147 7.55 -1.77 4.39
CA VAL A 147 8.22 -1.55 3.10
C VAL A 147 7.26 -1.97 2.01
N GLY A 148 6.57 -0.97 1.45
CA GLY A 148 5.62 -1.09 0.36
C GLY A 148 6.27 -0.89 -1.02
N PRO A 149 5.50 -1.12 -2.11
CA PRO A 149 6.00 -1.04 -3.47
C PRO A 149 6.44 0.38 -3.85
N ARG A 150 7.70 0.48 -4.24
CA ARG A 150 8.37 1.67 -4.79
C ARG A 150 9.64 1.24 -5.55
N ASN A 151 10.53 2.15 -5.88
CA ASN A 151 11.83 1.79 -6.49
C ASN A 151 12.48 0.59 -5.76
N PRO A 152 12.78 -0.53 -6.47
CA PRO A 152 13.35 -1.74 -5.87
C PRO A 152 14.63 -1.50 -5.04
N VAL A 153 15.51 -0.61 -5.50
CA VAL A 153 16.73 -0.26 -4.77
C VAL A 153 16.39 0.33 -3.40
N LEU A 154 15.43 1.27 -3.36
CA LEU A 154 15.00 1.91 -2.11
C LEU A 154 14.25 0.94 -1.19
N MET A 155 13.49 0.00 -1.76
CA MET A 155 12.89 -1.08 -0.97
C MET A 155 13.96 -1.90 -0.26
N MET A 156 15.02 -2.29 -0.97
CA MET A 156 16.11 -3.07 -0.40
C MET A 156 16.95 -2.28 0.62
N GLU A 157 17.15 -0.99 0.41
CA GLU A 157 17.80 -0.11 1.39
C GLU A 157 16.96 0.00 2.67
N ALA A 158 15.65 0.17 2.53
CA ALA A 158 14.72 0.20 3.66
C ALA A 158 14.74 -1.11 4.46
N VAL A 159 14.66 -2.26 3.77
CA VAL A 159 14.72 -3.58 4.42
C VAL A 159 16.03 -3.74 5.22
N ARG A 160 17.18 -3.42 4.60
CA ARG A 160 18.49 -3.52 5.26
C ARG A 160 18.59 -2.56 6.45
N TRP A 161 18.12 -1.32 6.27
CA TRP A 161 18.13 -0.33 7.35
C TRP A 161 17.27 -0.79 8.53
N CYS A 162 16.02 -1.20 8.30
CA CYS A 162 15.15 -1.72 9.36
C CYS A 162 15.79 -2.91 10.08
N GLY A 163 16.37 -3.87 9.33
CA GLY A 163 17.08 -5.01 9.91
C GLY A 163 18.27 -4.60 10.77
N SER A 164 19.08 -3.63 10.30
CA SER A 164 20.25 -3.13 11.07
C SER A 164 19.84 -2.38 12.34
N GLN A 165 18.66 -1.77 12.35
CA GLN A 165 18.11 -1.04 13.48
C GLN A 165 17.28 -1.91 14.43
N GLY A 166 17.01 -3.16 14.09
CA GLY A 166 16.14 -4.07 14.88
C GLY A 166 14.68 -3.63 14.90
N ILE A 167 14.21 -2.92 13.87
CA ILE A 167 12.82 -2.48 13.74
C ILE A 167 11.96 -3.64 13.22
N SER A 168 10.79 -3.84 13.82
CA SER A 168 9.82 -4.83 13.34
C SER A 168 9.32 -4.47 11.94
N LEU A 169 9.62 -5.30 10.94
CA LEU A 169 9.33 -5.03 9.54
C LEU A 169 8.14 -5.84 9.04
N LEU A 170 7.18 -5.16 8.42
CA LEU A 170 6.16 -5.72 7.53
C LEU A 170 6.64 -5.55 6.09
N PHE A 171 6.91 -6.65 5.40
CA PHE A 171 7.31 -6.62 3.99
C PHE A 171 6.09 -6.77 3.09
N ASP A 172 5.89 -5.80 2.23
CA ASP A 172 4.79 -5.68 1.28
C ASP A 172 5.34 -5.45 -0.14
N PRO A 173 5.73 -6.50 -0.85
CA PRO A 173 6.34 -6.32 -2.17
C PRO A 173 5.38 -5.78 -3.23
N GLY A 174 4.07 -5.98 -3.07
CA GLY A 174 3.04 -5.57 -4.03
C GLY A 174 3.38 -6.03 -5.45
N GLN A 175 3.04 -5.21 -6.45
CA GLN A 175 3.36 -5.49 -7.86
C GLN A 175 4.87 -5.51 -8.17
N LEU A 176 5.74 -5.03 -7.27
CA LEU A 176 7.19 -5.02 -7.44
C LEU A 176 7.84 -6.40 -7.23
N ILE A 177 7.05 -7.44 -6.90
CA ILE A 177 7.52 -8.82 -6.87
C ILE A 177 8.27 -9.18 -8.17
N ILE A 178 7.81 -8.69 -9.32
CA ILE A 178 8.46 -8.94 -10.61
C ILE A 178 9.75 -8.13 -10.81
N GLY A 179 9.91 -7.00 -10.15
CA GLY A 179 11.06 -6.10 -10.24
C GLY A 179 12.22 -6.45 -9.30
N LEU A 180 11.98 -7.26 -8.28
CA LEU A 180 12.99 -7.74 -7.34
C LEU A 180 13.55 -9.09 -7.80
N SER A 181 14.83 -9.34 -7.56
CA SER A 181 15.42 -10.67 -7.78
C SER A 181 14.93 -11.69 -6.75
N VAL A 182 15.10 -12.97 -7.04
CA VAL A 182 14.70 -14.06 -6.12
C VAL A 182 15.44 -13.96 -4.78
N ASP A 183 16.71 -13.59 -4.80
CA ASP A 183 17.52 -13.45 -3.59
C ASP A 183 17.10 -12.24 -2.77
N GLU A 184 16.73 -11.12 -3.41
CA GLU A 184 16.17 -9.96 -2.73
C GLU A 184 14.82 -10.28 -2.08
N LEU A 185 13.92 -10.99 -2.77
CA LEU A 185 12.65 -11.43 -2.22
C LEU A 185 12.85 -12.34 -1.00
N ARG A 186 13.71 -13.36 -1.13
CA ARG A 186 14.00 -14.30 -0.03
C ARG A 186 14.65 -13.61 1.17
N SER A 187 15.61 -12.72 0.92
CA SER A 187 16.28 -11.97 2.00
C SER A 187 15.30 -11.02 2.70
N SER A 188 14.45 -10.32 1.97
CA SER A 188 13.43 -9.45 2.54
C SER A 188 12.44 -10.21 3.41
N ILE A 189 11.95 -11.37 2.95
CA ILE A 189 11.09 -12.26 3.75
C ILE A 189 11.81 -12.69 5.03
N THR A 190 13.09 -13.10 4.92
CA THR A 190 13.87 -13.58 6.06
C THR A 190 14.12 -12.50 7.12
N MET A 191 14.29 -11.24 6.68
CA MET A 191 14.52 -10.09 7.56
C MET A 191 13.24 -9.50 8.12
N SER A 192 12.08 -9.97 7.67
CA SER A 192 10.79 -9.41 8.06
C SER A 192 10.15 -10.17 9.20
N ARG A 193 9.47 -9.43 10.07
CA ARG A 193 8.64 -10.01 11.13
C ARG A 193 7.30 -10.50 10.60
N GLY A 194 6.78 -9.84 9.57
CA GLY A 194 5.57 -10.22 8.86
C GLY A 194 5.68 -9.96 7.36
N VAL A 195 4.91 -10.72 6.59
CA VAL A 195 4.78 -10.56 5.13
C VAL A 195 3.30 -10.38 4.81
N ILE A 196 3.00 -9.45 3.90
CA ILE A 196 1.64 -9.22 3.41
C ILE A 196 1.64 -9.14 1.88
N CYS A 197 0.66 -9.76 1.27
CA CYS A 197 0.40 -9.71 -0.17
C CYS A 197 -1.07 -10.04 -0.44
N ASN A 198 -1.56 -9.80 -1.65
CA ASN A 198 -2.84 -10.36 -2.08
C ASN A 198 -2.67 -11.78 -2.64
N GLU A 199 -3.79 -12.45 -2.96
CA GLU A 199 -3.79 -13.84 -3.45
C GLU A 199 -2.96 -13.99 -4.74
N TYR A 200 -3.08 -13.06 -5.67
CA TYR A 200 -2.33 -13.06 -6.93
C TYR A 200 -0.82 -12.84 -6.69
N GLU A 201 -0.49 -11.86 -5.86
CA GLU A 201 0.90 -11.56 -5.48
C GLU A 201 1.54 -12.73 -4.74
N TRP A 202 0.79 -13.40 -3.85
CA TRP A 202 1.28 -14.61 -3.16
C TRP A 202 1.59 -15.74 -4.15
N GLY A 203 0.74 -15.95 -5.15
CA GLY A 203 0.99 -16.93 -6.21
C GLY A 203 2.31 -16.66 -6.91
N ILE A 204 2.55 -15.44 -7.37
CA ILE A 204 3.80 -15.05 -8.04
C ILE A 204 5.01 -15.17 -7.08
N LEU A 205 4.88 -14.68 -5.85
CA LEU A 205 5.95 -14.72 -4.84
C LEU A 205 6.38 -16.16 -4.55
N SER A 206 5.38 -17.04 -4.33
CA SER A 206 5.60 -18.45 -4.07
C SER A 206 6.26 -19.17 -5.26
N GLU A 207 5.77 -18.92 -6.47
CA GLU A 207 6.33 -19.49 -7.70
C GLU A 207 7.79 -19.05 -7.91
N ARG A 208 8.05 -17.74 -7.86
CA ARG A 208 9.38 -17.19 -8.11
C ARG A 208 10.41 -17.59 -7.06
N THR A 209 10.03 -17.62 -5.80
CA THR A 209 10.94 -17.93 -4.71
C THR A 209 11.04 -19.42 -4.42
N GLY A 210 10.06 -20.23 -4.86
CA GLY A 210 9.91 -21.62 -4.46
C GLY A 210 9.50 -21.80 -2.99
N MET A 211 9.16 -20.70 -2.27
CA MET A 211 8.77 -20.74 -0.87
C MET A 211 7.28 -21.04 -0.73
N GLN A 212 6.96 -21.95 0.17
CA GLN A 212 5.60 -22.19 0.63
C GLN A 212 5.34 -21.42 1.94
N THR A 213 4.09 -21.29 2.36
CA THR A 213 3.70 -20.65 3.63
C THR A 213 4.56 -21.13 4.81
N LYS A 214 4.82 -22.44 4.91
CA LYS A 214 5.66 -23.02 5.96
C LYS A 214 7.12 -22.53 5.93
N ASP A 215 7.62 -22.17 4.74
CA ASP A 215 9.00 -21.69 4.58
C ASP A 215 9.12 -20.23 4.99
N VAL A 216 8.13 -19.40 4.68
CA VAL A 216 8.02 -18.03 5.17
C VAL A 216 7.95 -18.02 6.70
N LEU A 217 7.14 -18.89 7.30
CA LEU A 217 6.94 -18.97 8.75
C LEU A 217 8.13 -19.57 9.54
N LYS A 218 9.20 -20.02 8.86
CA LYS A 218 10.46 -20.36 9.54
C LYS A 218 11.15 -19.13 10.11
N THR A 219 11.04 -17.99 9.43
CA THR A 219 11.70 -16.73 9.78
C THR A 219 10.73 -15.64 10.18
N ALA A 220 9.63 -15.47 9.44
CA ALA A 220 8.57 -14.53 9.80
C ALA A 220 7.63 -15.12 10.87
N GLU A 221 7.00 -14.23 11.66
CA GLU A 221 6.00 -14.63 12.66
C GLU A 221 4.63 -14.88 12.03
N PHE A 222 4.34 -14.20 10.90
CA PHE A 222 3.08 -14.31 10.19
C PHE A 222 3.22 -13.98 8.70
N LEU A 223 2.31 -14.56 7.92
CA LEU A 223 2.04 -14.21 6.53
C LEU A 223 0.55 -13.88 6.43
N ILE A 224 0.24 -12.73 5.84
CA ILE A 224 -1.13 -12.30 5.55
C ILE A 224 -1.35 -12.34 4.06
N VAL A 225 -2.40 -13.06 3.63
CA VAL A 225 -2.85 -13.07 2.23
C VAL A 225 -4.25 -12.47 2.18
N THR A 226 -4.38 -11.28 1.55
CA THR A 226 -5.69 -10.65 1.36
C THR A 226 -6.42 -11.27 0.18
N LEU A 227 -7.72 -11.54 0.34
CA LEU A 227 -8.56 -12.31 -0.58
C LEU A 227 -9.72 -11.47 -1.16
N GLY A 228 -9.59 -10.14 -1.13
CA GLY A 228 -10.63 -9.21 -1.56
C GLY A 228 -11.89 -9.31 -0.71
N ASP A 229 -13.02 -9.48 -1.35
CA ASP A 229 -14.35 -9.60 -0.71
C ASP A 229 -14.50 -10.85 0.18
N LYS A 230 -13.61 -11.84 0.05
CA LYS A 230 -13.57 -13.02 0.91
C LYS A 230 -12.86 -12.76 2.24
N GLY A 231 -12.17 -11.62 2.38
CA GLY A 231 -11.46 -11.24 3.60
C GLY A 231 -9.96 -11.53 3.55
N VAL A 232 -9.43 -12.23 4.55
CA VAL A 232 -7.98 -12.41 4.68
C VAL A 232 -7.64 -13.75 5.33
N ALA A 233 -6.58 -14.40 4.84
CA ALA A 233 -5.97 -15.56 5.47
C ALA A 233 -4.74 -15.12 6.29
N LEU A 234 -4.80 -15.31 7.59
CA LEU A 234 -3.70 -15.08 8.53
C LEU A 234 -3.00 -16.42 8.81
N HIS A 235 -1.79 -16.56 8.31
CA HIS A 235 -0.97 -17.74 8.54
C HIS A 235 0.05 -17.47 9.64
N THR A 236 0.11 -18.35 10.63
CA THR A 236 1.08 -18.33 11.75
C THR A 236 1.60 -19.73 12.01
N LYS A 237 2.58 -19.86 12.91
CA LYS A 237 3.05 -21.17 13.36
C LYS A 237 1.97 -22.01 14.05
N LYS A 238 0.87 -21.39 14.49
CA LYS A 238 -0.28 -22.07 15.12
C LYS A 238 -1.28 -22.63 14.10
N GLY A 239 -1.19 -22.20 12.85
CA GLY A 239 -2.11 -22.57 11.77
C GLY A 239 -2.55 -21.36 10.95
N THR A 240 -3.58 -21.60 10.14
CA THR A 240 -4.24 -20.56 9.32
C THR A 240 -5.58 -20.20 9.93
N GLU A 241 -5.85 -18.91 10.04
CA GLU A 241 -7.14 -18.37 10.43
C GLU A 241 -7.69 -17.54 9.26
N GLU A 242 -8.92 -17.85 8.86
CA GLU A 242 -9.64 -17.06 7.85
C GLU A 242 -10.50 -16.03 8.57
N ILE A 243 -10.31 -14.77 8.22
CA ILE A 243 -11.00 -13.62 8.79
C ILE A 243 -11.87 -13.04 7.67
N PRO A 244 -13.21 -13.07 7.78
CA PRO A 244 -14.08 -12.58 6.72
C PRO A 244 -13.91 -11.07 6.52
N ALA A 245 -14.19 -10.58 5.30
CA ALA A 245 -14.23 -9.15 5.02
C ALA A 245 -15.36 -8.46 5.79
N CYS A 246 -15.17 -7.19 6.10
CA CYS A 246 -16.28 -6.33 6.47
C CYS A 246 -17.06 -5.93 5.22
N SER A 247 -18.39 -5.97 5.31
CA SER A 247 -19.25 -5.52 4.21
C SER A 247 -19.16 -4.00 4.05
N ALA A 248 -18.99 -3.54 2.83
CA ALA A 248 -19.19 -2.13 2.47
C ALA A 248 -20.66 -1.89 2.12
N ASP A 249 -21.17 -0.70 2.39
CA ASP A 249 -22.54 -0.33 1.99
C ASP A 249 -22.66 -0.23 0.48
N THR A 250 -21.63 0.30 -0.16
CA THR A 250 -21.50 0.39 -1.61
C THR A 250 -20.05 0.14 -2.03
N VAL A 251 -19.84 -0.45 -3.20
CA VAL A 251 -18.49 -0.58 -3.77
C VAL A 251 -18.40 0.37 -4.96
N VAL A 252 -17.67 1.47 -4.76
CA VAL A 252 -17.42 2.49 -5.79
C VAL A 252 -16.09 2.21 -6.49
N ASN A 253 -15.03 1.98 -5.73
CA ASN A 253 -13.70 1.71 -6.29
C ASN A 253 -12.90 0.81 -5.33
N PRO A 254 -12.43 -0.37 -5.78
CA PRO A 254 -11.65 -1.26 -4.92
C PRO A 254 -10.20 -0.80 -4.69
N THR A 255 -9.73 0.22 -5.43
CA THR A 255 -8.36 0.74 -5.32
C THR A 255 -8.14 1.37 -3.94
N GLY A 256 -7.01 1.06 -3.32
CA GLY A 256 -6.66 1.60 -2.00
C GLY A 256 -7.20 0.80 -0.81
N ALA A 257 -8.12 -0.16 -1.01
CA ALA A 257 -8.61 -1.02 0.06
C ALA A 257 -7.47 -1.80 0.76
N GLY A 258 -6.53 -2.30 -0.03
CA GLY A 258 -5.34 -2.97 0.49
C GLY A 258 -4.44 -2.05 1.32
N ASP A 259 -4.30 -0.79 0.94
CA ASP A 259 -3.51 0.20 1.69
C ASP A 259 -4.21 0.56 3.00
N ALA A 260 -5.53 0.74 2.97
CA ALA A 260 -6.34 0.97 4.17
C ALA A 260 -6.30 -0.24 5.13
N PHE A 261 -6.34 -1.46 4.59
CA PHE A 261 -6.12 -2.67 5.38
C PHE A 261 -4.77 -2.64 6.10
N ARG A 262 -3.69 -2.28 5.40
CA ARG A 262 -2.34 -2.17 5.99
C ARG A 262 -2.28 -1.10 7.07
N ALA A 263 -2.99 0.00 6.92
CA ALA A 263 -3.08 1.05 7.94
C ALA A 263 -3.73 0.53 9.23
N GLY A 264 -4.87 -0.17 9.14
CA GLY A 264 -5.54 -0.78 10.28
C GLY A 264 -4.71 -1.88 10.94
N LEU A 265 -4.08 -2.75 10.13
CA LEU A 265 -3.16 -3.78 10.59
C LEU A 265 -2.00 -3.17 11.41
N LEU A 266 -1.32 -2.17 10.85
CA LEU A 266 -0.16 -1.53 11.48
C LEU A 266 -0.54 -0.78 12.75
N PHE A 267 -1.72 -0.13 12.78
CA PHE A 267 -2.25 0.51 13.97
C PHE A 267 -2.40 -0.51 15.12
N GLY A 268 -3.03 -1.64 14.87
CA GLY A 268 -3.18 -2.70 15.86
C GLY A 268 -1.84 -3.32 16.28
N LEU A 269 -0.93 -3.54 15.35
CA LEU A 269 0.42 -4.06 15.64
C LEU A 269 1.23 -3.10 16.53
N GLU A 270 1.12 -1.79 16.32
CA GLU A 270 1.76 -0.77 17.19
C GLU A 270 1.20 -0.84 18.62
N LYS A 271 -0.12 -1.03 18.75
CA LYS A 271 -0.83 -1.22 20.02
C LYS A 271 -0.59 -2.59 20.65
N LYS A 272 0.16 -3.47 19.99
CA LYS A 272 0.44 -4.85 20.43
C LYS A 272 -0.82 -5.71 20.58
N TRP A 273 -1.83 -5.44 19.78
CA TRP A 273 -3.04 -6.25 19.73
C TRP A 273 -2.75 -7.66 19.19
N ASP A 274 -3.69 -8.57 19.43
CA ASP A 274 -3.68 -9.86 18.75
C ASP A 274 -3.75 -9.67 17.23
N ARG A 275 -3.05 -10.51 16.47
CA ARG A 275 -2.95 -10.36 15.01
C ARG A 275 -4.29 -10.50 14.30
N THR A 276 -5.19 -11.33 14.84
CA THR A 276 -6.57 -11.46 14.36
C THR A 276 -7.31 -10.14 14.49
N ASP A 277 -7.19 -9.45 15.62
CA ASP A 277 -7.82 -8.16 15.84
C ASP A 277 -7.19 -7.06 14.96
N CYS A 278 -5.86 -7.11 14.72
CA CYS A 278 -5.22 -6.23 13.74
C CYS A 278 -5.80 -6.43 12.33
N CYS A 279 -6.00 -7.68 11.91
CA CYS A 279 -6.60 -8.00 10.60
C CYS A 279 -8.07 -7.57 10.52
N ARG A 280 -8.84 -7.69 11.61
CA ARG A 280 -10.24 -7.24 11.67
C ARG A 280 -10.36 -5.73 11.49
N LEU A 281 -9.49 -4.96 12.15
CA LEU A 281 -9.43 -3.52 11.94
C LEU A 281 -9.01 -3.20 10.50
N GLY A 282 -8.00 -3.92 9.97
CA GLY A 282 -7.61 -3.80 8.58
C GLY A 282 -8.77 -4.00 7.60
N ALA A 283 -9.56 -5.06 7.81
CA ALA A 283 -10.72 -5.36 6.98
C ALA A 283 -11.81 -4.27 7.05
N ALA A 284 -12.07 -3.72 8.24
CA ALA A 284 -13.00 -2.61 8.41
C ALA A 284 -12.51 -1.33 7.70
N MET A 285 -11.21 -1.03 7.78
CA MET A 285 -10.64 0.11 7.05
C MET A 285 -10.72 -0.08 5.53
N GLY A 286 -10.44 -1.29 5.05
CA GLY A 286 -10.55 -1.61 3.62
C GLY A 286 -11.98 -1.40 3.11
N SER A 287 -12.99 -1.81 3.86
CA SER A 287 -14.41 -1.64 3.47
C SER A 287 -14.83 -0.17 3.39
N LYS A 288 -14.27 0.72 4.23
CA LYS A 288 -14.56 2.16 4.15
C LYS A 288 -13.97 2.81 2.91
N VAL A 289 -12.76 2.41 2.49
CA VAL A 289 -12.11 3.00 1.31
C VAL A 289 -12.77 2.58 0.01
N VAL A 290 -13.33 1.39 -0.11
CA VAL A 290 -14.03 0.99 -1.35
C VAL A 290 -15.30 1.79 -1.64
N GLU A 291 -15.81 2.55 -0.67
CA GLU A 291 -17.02 3.37 -0.79
C GLU A 291 -16.77 4.74 -1.45
N ILE A 292 -15.52 5.10 -1.75
CA ILE A 292 -15.15 6.37 -2.38
C ILE A 292 -14.48 6.18 -3.73
N GLU A 293 -14.46 7.23 -4.58
CA GLU A 293 -13.79 7.17 -5.88
C GLU A 293 -12.25 7.14 -5.76
N GLY A 294 -11.69 7.84 -4.78
CA GLY A 294 -10.24 7.92 -4.53
C GLY A 294 -9.77 6.82 -3.59
N THR A 295 -8.56 7.02 -3.08
CA THR A 295 -7.88 6.08 -2.16
C THR A 295 -7.68 6.66 -0.76
N GLN A 296 -8.03 7.93 -0.56
CA GLN A 296 -7.82 8.70 0.66
C GLN A 296 -9.15 9.25 1.16
N LEU A 297 -9.61 8.76 2.30
CA LEU A 297 -10.85 9.24 2.93
C LEU A 297 -10.70 10.71 3.38
N ASP A 298 -11.72 11.53 3.18
CA ASP A 298 -11.72 12.90 3.67
C ASP A 298 -11.77 12.98 5.20
N SER A 299 -12.50 12.06 5.81
CA SER A 299 -12.63 11.91 7.26
C SER A 299 -12.93 10.46 7.60
N LEU A 300 -12.75 10.10 8.85
CA LEU A 300 -13.10 8.78 9.37
C LEU A 300 -13.84 8.94 10.69
N ASP A 301 -15.06 8.41 10.77
CA ASP A 301 -15.74 8.23 12.03
C ASP A 301 -15.27 6.92 12.70
N LEU A 302 -14.50 7.06 13.77
CA LEU A 302 -13.95 5.92 14.48
C LEU A 302 -15.04 5.06 15.15
N GLU A 303 -16.14 5.68 15.63
CA GLU A 303 -17.22 4.92 16.25
C GLU A 303 -17.92 4.04 15.21
N GLU A 304 -18.11 4.52 13.98
CA GLU A 304 -18.63 3.69 12.89
C GLU A 304 -17.70 2.52 12.56
N VAL A 305 -16.37 2.73 12.53
CA VAL A 305 -15.41 1.65 12.31
C VAL A 305 -15.50 0.59 13.41
N TRP A 306 -15.56 1.02 14.67
CA TRP A 306 -15.70 0.10 15.81
C TRP A 306 -17.02 -0.65 15.78
N GLU A 307 -18.12 0.03 15.47
CA GLU A 307 -19.43 -0.59 15.30
C GLU A 307 -19.42 -1.65 14.21
N GLN A 308 -18.84 -1.34 13.05
CA GLN A 308 -18.72 -2.26 11.92
C GLN A 308 -17.93 -3.52 12.30
N VAL A 309 -16.82 -3.37 13.03
CA VAL A 309 -16.06 -4.50 13.56
C VAL A 309 -16.90 -5.34 14.51
N ARG A 310 -17.62 -4.68 15.42
CA ARG A 310 -18.49 -5.37 16.37
C ARG A 310 -19.60 -6.15 15.67
N MET A 311 -20.24 -5.54 14.68
CA MET A 311 -21.32 -6.17 13.91
C MET A 311 -20.82 -7.36 13.10
N THR A 312 -19.64 -7.23 12.46
CA THR A 312 -19.08 -8.28 11.61
C THR A 312 -18.54 -9.46 12.43
N TYR A 313 -17.84 -9.19 13.54
CA TYR A 313 -17.07 -10.23 14.26
C TYR A 313 -17.64 -10.57 15.63
N GLY A 314 -18.71 -9.91 16.07
CA GLY A 314 -19.32 -10.14 17.39
C GLY A 314 -18.41 -9.82 18.58
N LYS A 315 -17.38 -8.98 18.36
CA LYS A 315 -16.33 -8.70 19.35
C LYS A 315 -15.92 -7.22 19.30
N GLU A 316 -15.69 -6.63 20.45
CA GLU A 316 -15.01 -5.34 20.55
C GLU A 316 -13.49 -5.55 20.43
N LEU A 317 -12.82 -4.69 19.66
CA LEU A 317 -11.36 -4.64 19.65
C LEU A 317 -10.85 -3.92 20.90
N SER A 318 -9.65 -4.26 21.31
CA SER A 318 -8.96 -3.53 22.39
C SER A 318 -8.80 -2.07 21.98
N LYS A 319 -9.36 -1.13 22.76
CA LYS A 319 -9.25 0.31 22.51
C LYS A 319 -7.89 0.87 22.96
#